data_bca5ba63b9c228317c362e105482b62f
#
_entry.id   bca5ba63b9c228317c362e105482b62f
#
_cell.length_a   1.000
_cell.length_b   1.000
_cell.length_c   1.000
_cell.angle_alpha   90.00
_cell.angle_beta   90.00
_cell.angle_gamma   90.00
#
_symmetry.space_group_name_H-M   'P 1'
#
loop_
_entity.id
_entity.type
_entity.pdbx_description
1 polymer ?
#
loop_
_entity_poly.entity_id
_entity_poly.type
_entity_poly.pdbx_seq_one_letter_code
_entity_poly.pdbx_strand_id
1 'polypeptide(L)'
;MLGYDFERQRKLLTALSPALGTLGGLLWALLGGAGLVVGLLALWVLRDAAGPRRQGADRLYARFTDRLARIGLARGSAEGPDDFAARAAAKRPDLATPIRTITGLYVSLRYGGLPDDRLDELKRAVRAFRPGHAKRRHPEKKR
;
A
#
# COMPACT_ATOMS: atom_id res chain seq x y z
N MET A 1 -19.71 42.70 -32.67
CA MET A 1 -19.09 41.97 -33.79
C MET A 1 -17.92 41.17 -33.24
N LEU A 2 -18.15 39.95 -32.87
CA LEU A 2 -17.13 39.03 -32.40
C LEU A 2 -16.57 38.28 -33.62
N GLY A 3 -15.49 38.81 -34.19
CA GLY A 3 -14.73 38.11 -35.20
C GLY A 3 -14.04 36.89 -34.59
N TYR A 4 -14.70 35.78 -34.60
CA TYR A 4 -14.15 34.50 -34.21
C TYR A 4 -13.09 34.10 -35.25
N ASP A 5 -11.86 34.14 -34.85
CA ASP A 5 -10.67 34.01 -35.70
C ASP A 5 -10.44 32.54 -36.08
N PHE A 6 -11.35 32.02 -36.96
CA PHE A 6 -11.27 30.66 -37.53
C PHE A 6 -9.98 30.41 -38.32
N GLU A 7 -9.32 31.46 -38.77
CA GLU A 7 -8.07 31.39 -39.52
C GLU A 7 -6.88 30.98 -38.61
N ARG A 8 -6.83 31.49 -37.39
CA ARG A 8 -5.77 31.12 -36.44
C ARG A 8 -5.91 29.70 -35.92
N GLN A 9 -7.16 29.23 -35.75
CA GLN A 9 -7.44 27.86 -35.33
C GLN A 9 -7.03 26.85 -36.40
N ARG A 10 -7.29 27.15 -37.70
CA ARG A 10 -6.84 26.29 -38.80
C ARG A 10 -5.32 26.25 -38.93
N LYS A 11 -4.61 27.36 -38.72
CA LYS A 11 -3.15 27.39 -38.78
C LYS A 11 -2.50 26.58 -37.62
N LEU A 12 -3.08 26.56 -36.44
CA LEU A 12 -2.64 25.72 -35.35
C LEU A 12 -2.89 24.22 -35.61
N LEU A 13 -4.03 23.88 -36.20
CA LEU A 13 -4.36 22.49 -36.54
C LEU A 13 -3.51 21.96 -37.69
N THR A 14 -3.16 22.80 -38.69
CA THR A 14 -2.28 22.40 -39.80
C THR A 14 -0.79 22.35 -39.40
N ALA A 15 -0.38 23.07 -38.36
CA ALA A 15 0.97 23.04 -37.83
C ALA A 15 1.24 21.79 -36.98
N LEU A 16 0.19 21.13 -36.43
CA LEU A 16 0.34 20.00 -35.55
C LEU A 16 0.51 18.63 -36.23
N SER A 17 0.17 18.43 -37.47
CA SER A 17 0.63 17.31 -38.29
C SER A 17 -0.24 17.14 -39.60
N PRO A 18 0.36 16.96 -40.78
CA PRO A 18 -0.36 16.56 -41.97
C PRO A 18 -1.02 15.16 -41.88
N ALA A 19 -0.66 14.39 -40.84
CA ALA A 19 -1.21 13.06 -40.59
C ALA A 19 -2.63 13.07 -39.98
N LEU A 20 -3.09 14.20 -39.40
CA LEU A 20 -4.43 14.32 -38.82
C LEU A 20 -5.54 14.58 -39.87
N GLY A 21 -5.16 14.85 -41.12
CA GLY A 21 -6.11 15.06 -42.22
C GLY A 21 -6.72 13.78 -42.79
N THR A 22 -6.25 12.60 -42.41
CA THR A 22 -6.78 11.31 -42.81
C THR A 22 -7.61 10.68 -41.71
N LEU A 23 -8.72 9.99 -42.07
CA LEU A 23 -9.55 9.26 -41.08
C LEU A 23 -8.71 8.32 -40.19
N GLY A 24 -7.63 7.74 -40.72
CA GLY A 24 -6.69 6.92 -39.97
C GLY A 24 -5.93 7.70 -38.90
N GLY A 25 -5.46 8.92 -39.20
CA GLY A 25 -4.76 9.78 -38.23
C GLY A 25 -5.65 10.22 -37.06
N LEU A 26 -6.92 10.53 -37.36
CA LEU A 26 -7.94 10.84 -36.33
C LEU A 26 -8.22 9.64 -35.41
N LEU A 27 -8.32 8.43 -35.97
CA LEU A 27 -8.51 7.20 -35.19
C LEU A 27 -7.32 6.92 -34.30
N TRP A 28 -6.09 7.07 -34.79
CA TRP A 28 -4.89 6.89 -33.97
C TRP A 28 -4.75 7.96 -32.87
N ALA A 29 -5.09 9.21 -33.14
CA ALA A 29 -5.11 10.28 -32.16
C ALA A 29 -6.17 10.04 -31.08
N LEU A 30 -7.36 9.53 -31.46
CA LEU A 30 -8.44 9.21 -30.54
C LEU A 30 -8.07 8.02 -29.64
N LEU A 31 -7.54 6.94 -30.24
CA LEU A 31 -7.08 5.75 -29.48
C LEU A 31 -5.91 6.08 -28.55
N GLY A 32 -4.94 6.86 -29.03
CA GLY A 32 -3.81 7.31 -28.23
C GLY A 32 -4.23 8.23 -27.08
N GLY A 33 -5.13 9.18 -27.35
CA GLY A 33 -5.71 10.06 -26.33
C GLY A 33 -6.53 9.31 -25.28
N ALA A 34 -7.41 8.41 -25.73
CA ALA A 34 -8.19 7.58 -24.82
C ALA A 34 -7.29 6.66 -23.97
N GLY A 35 -6.31 6.02 -24.60
CA GLY A 35 -5.33 5.18 -23.88
C GLY A 35 -4.52 5.96 -22.83
N LEU A 36 -4.12 7.19 -23.16
CA LEU A 36 -3.43 8.07 -22.21
C LEU A 36 -4.32 8.44 -21.03
N VAL A 37 -5.57 8.82 -21.27
CA VAL A 37 -6.53 9.18 -20.21
C VAL A 37 -6.81 7.98 -19.31
N VAL A 38 -7.05 6.80 -19.88
CA VAL A 38 -7.27 5.57 -19.12
C VAL A 38 -6.01 5.20 -18.31
N GLY A 39 -4.83 5.32 -18.91
CA GLY A 39 -3.56 5.07 -18.24
C GLY A 39 -3.29 6.03 -17.07
N LEU A 40 -3.57 7.31 -17.24
CA LEU A 40 -3.46 8.32 -16.18
C LEU A 40 -4.48 8.09 -15.06
N LEU A 41 -5.73 7.75 -15.41
CA LEU A 41 -6.76 7.40 -14.43
C LEU A 41 -6.40 6.13 -13.67
N ALA A 42 -5.93 5.09 -14.33
CA ALA A 42 -5.45 3.87 -13.69
C ALA A 42 -4.29 4.15 -12.75
N LEU A 43 -3.31 4.94 -13.19
CA LEU A 43 -2.16 5.35 -12.36
C LEU A 43 -2.62 6.20 -11.16
N TRP A 44 -3.58 7.09 -11.35
CA TRP A 44 -4.15 7.91 -10.27
C TRP A 44 -4.89 7.05 -9.25
N VAL A 45 -5.76 6.13 -9.71
CA VAL A 45 -6.48 5.19 -8.84
C VAL A 45 -5.51 4.27 -8.07
N LEU A 46 -4.47 3.75 -8.73
CA LEU A 46 -3.45 2.92 -8.09
C LEU A 46 -2.65 3.71 -7.05
N ARG A 47 -2.33 4.97 -7.33
CA ARG A 47 -1.64 5.85 -6.36
C ARG A 47 -2.53 6.25 -5.19
N ASP A 48 -3.80 6.54 -5.45
CA ASP A 48 -4.76 6.89 -4.39
C ASP A 48 -5.13 5.69 -3.53
N ALA A 49 -5.25 4.49 -4.14
CA ALA A 49 -5.40 3.24 -3.40
C ALA A 49 -4.19 2.92 -2.49
N ALA A 50 -2.99 3.42 -2.85
CA ALA A 50 -1.76 3.36 -2.05
C ALA A 50 -1.53 4.64 -1.23
N GLY A 51 -2.58 5.31 -0.76
CA GLY A 51 -2.52 6.56 -0.02
C GLY A 51 -1.42 6.59 1.07
N PRO A 52 -0.88 7.75 1.42
CA PRO A 52 0.27 7.89 2.34
C PRO A 52 0.02 7.22 3.70
N ARG A 53 -1.24 7.05 4.08
CA ARG A 53 -1.68 6.38 5.31
C ARG A 53 -1.47 4.87 5.26
N ARG A 54 -1.88 4.23 4.15
CA ARG A 54 -1.66 2.79 3.93
C ARG A 54 -0.17 2.48 3.88
N GLN A 55 0.61 3.32 3.20
CA GLN A 55 2.07 3.21 3.19
C GLN A 55 2.68 3.38 4.58
N GLY A 56 2.13 4.28 5.41
CA GLY A 56 2.52 4.45 6.82
C GLY A 56 2.28 3.20 7.64
N ALA A 57 1.08 2.63 7.56
CA ALA A 57 0.71 1.40 8.26
C ALA A 57 1.55 0.20 7.77
N ASP A 58 1.75 0.07 6.46
CA ASP A 58 2.57 -1.00 5.87
C ASP A 58 4.02 -0.94 6.36
N ARG A 59 4.63 0.26 6.41
CA ARG A 59 5.99 0.45 6.94
C ARG A 59 6.10 0.12 8.43
N LEU A 60 5.10 0.49 9.22
CA LEU A 60 5.07 0.18 10.65
C LEU A 60 4.90 -1.33 10.87
N TYR A 61 4.02 -1.96 10.11
CA TYR A 61 3.81 -3.39 10.18
C TYR A 61 5.03 -4.19 9.71
N ALA A 62 5.71 -3.75 8.65
CA ALA A 62 6.98 -4.34 8.21
C ALA A 62 8.04 -4.29 9.33
N ARG A 63 8.20 -3.15 10.00
CA ARG A 63 9.13 -3.05 11.15
C ARG A 63 8.77 -3.99 12.29
N PHE A 64 7.48 -4.22 12.52
CA PHE A 64 7.00 -5.16 13.53
C PHE A 64 7.32 -6.60 13.14
N THR A 65 7.01 -7.02 11.89
CA THR A 65 7.33 -8.36 11.39
C THR A 65 8.83 -8.62 11.34
N ASP A 66 9.66 -7.62 11.00
CA ASP A 66 11.13 -7.73 11.03
C ASP A 66 11.66 -8.00 12.45
N ARG A 67 11.04 -7.36 13.46
CA ARG A 67 11.41 -7.64 14.87
C ARG A 67 11.06 -9.07 15.28
N LEU A 68 9.91 -9.57 14.84
CA LEU A 68 9.52 -10.97 15.07
C LEU A 68 10.42 -11.96 14.30
N ALA A 69 10.82 -11.62 13.07
CA ALA A 69 11.74 -12.43 12.28
C ALA A 69 13.09 -12.61 12.99
N ARG A 70 13.61 -11.57 13.65
CA ARG A 70 14.86 -11.64 14.43
C ARG A 70 14.82 -12.62 15.60
N ILE A 71 13.63 -12.97 16.07
CA ILE A 71 13.44 -13.99 17.13
C ILE A 71 12.95 -15.34 16.56
N GLY A 72 13.10 -15.55 15.24
CA GLY A 72 12.74 -16.80 14.56
C GLY A 72 11.29 -16.92 14.13
N LEU A 73 10.51 -15.82 14.17
CA LEU A 73 9.13 -15.77 13.75
C LEU A 73 8.99 -14.99 12.43
N ALA A 74 9.61 -15.47 11.36
CA ALA A 74 9.47 -14.87 10.05
C ALA A 74 8.07 -15.13 9.46
N ARG A 75 7.51 -14.12 8.76
CA ARG A 75 6.26 -14.22 8.02
C ARG A 75 6.51 -14.85 6.65
N GLY A 76 5.66 -15.77 6.24
CA GLY A 76 5.68 -16.34 4.89
C GLY A 76 5.28 -15.32 3.83
N SER A 77 5.78 -15.48 2.59
CA SER A 77 5.50 -14.55 1.49
C SER A 77 4.01 -14.46 1.10
N ALA A 78 3.29 -15.56 1.20
CA ALA A 78 1.85 -15.66 0.92
C ALA A 78 0.96 -15.67 2.18
N GLU A 79 1.56 -15.50 3.37
CA GLU A 79 0.85 -15.60 4.64
C GLU A 79 0.10 -14.31 4.95
N GLY A 80 -1.22 -14.41 5.25
CA GLY A 80 -2.04 -13.29 5.69
C GLY A 80 -1.59 -12.69 7.03
N PRO A 81 -1.93 -11.43 7.32
CA PRO A 81 -1.57 -10.81 8.60
C PRO A 81 -2.15 -11.57 9.81
N ASP A 82 -3.40 -11.99 9.72
CA ASP A 82 -4.11 -12.68 10.80
C ASP A 82 -3.58 -14.10 11.01
N ASP A 83 -3.29 -14.84 9.93
CA ASP A 83 -2.70 -16.17 9.99
C ASP A 83 -1.31 -16.12 10.62
N PHE A 84 -0.51 -15.13 10.20
CA PHE A 84 0.79 -14.88 10.81
C PHE A 84 0.68 -14.58 12.30
N ALA A 85 -0.27 -13.70 12.69
CA ALA A 85 -0.49 -13.36 14.10
C ALA A 85 -0.92 -14.56 14.93
N ALA A 86 -1.83 -15.40 14.40
CA ALA A 86 -2.28 -16.63 15.07
C ALA A 86 -1.11 -17.60 15.29
N ARG A 87 -0.32 -17.86 14.25
CA ARG A 87 0.85 -18.74 14.30
C ARG A 87 1.94 -18.20 15.23
N ALA A 88 2.22 -16.91 15.17
CA ALA A 88 3.22 -16.28 16.02
C ALA A 88 2.80 -16.26 17.50
N ALA A 89 1.52 -15.97 17.80
CA ALA A 89 0.96 -16.01 19.14
C ALA A 89 0.97 -17.44 19.73
N ALA A 90 0.71 -18.45 18.92
CA ALA A 90 0.79 -19.85 19.35
C ALA A 90 2.23 -20.26 19.73
N LYS A 91 3.23 -19.81 18.95
CA LYS A 91 4.65 -20.09 19.24
C LYS A 91 5.20 -19.28 20.41
N ARG A 92 4.66 -18.09 20.66
CA ARG A 92 5.07 -17.17 21.73
C ARG A 92 3.85 -16.62 22.48
N PRO A 93 3.26 -17.42 23.38
CA PRO A 93 2.07 -17.01 24.15
C PRO A 93 2.33 -15.76 25.02
N ASP A 94 3.54 -15.54 25.44
CA ASP A 94 3.99 -14.35 26.18
C ASP A 94 3.87 -13.05 25.36
N LEU A 95 3.90 -13.14 24.04
CA LEU A 95 3.75 -12.02 23.11
C LEU A 95 2.38 -12.02 22.40
N ALA A 96 1.48 -12.93 22.74
CA ALA A 96 0.21 -13.11 22.02
C ALA A 96 -0.65 -11.85 22.01
N THR A 97 -0.80 -11.17 23.14
CA THR A 97 -1.59 -9.94 23.27
C THR A 97 -1.03 -8.82 22.36
N PRO A 98 0.23 -8.40 22.48
CA PRO A 98 0.75 -7.34 21.62
C PRO A 98 0.77 -7.72 20.15
N ILE A 99 0.99 -8.99 19.78
CA ILE A 99 0.93 -9.43 18.39
C ILE A 99 -0.47 -9.24 17.81
N ARG A 100 -1.50 -9.68 18.52
CA ARG A 100 -2.89 -9.54 18.07
C ARG A 100 -3.33 -8.07 18.00
N THR A 101 -2.97 -7.26 18.99
CA THR A 101 -3.31 -5.83 19.01
C THR A 101 -2.69 -5.09 17.82
N ILE A 102 -1.39 -5.28 17.56
CA ILE A 102 -0.68 -4.61 16.45
C ILE A 102 -1.25 -5.07 15.10
N THR A 103 -1.51 -6.38 14.94
CA THR A 103 -2.07 -6.92 13.70
C THR A 103 -3.50 -6.43 13.49
N GLY A 104 -4.35 -6.42 14.50
CA GLY A 104 -5.72 -5.90 14.42
C GLY A 104 -5.76 -4.42 14.04
N LEU A 105 -4.92 -3.57 14.63
CA LEU A 105 -4.78 -2.16 14.25
C LEU A 105 -4.32 -2.01 12.80
N TYR A 106 -3.37 -2.81 12.36
CA TYR A 106 -2.90 -2.80 10.97
C TYR A 106 -4.00 -3.20 9.99
N VAL A 107 -4.71 -4.30 10.25
CA VAL A 107 -5.81 -4.79 9.40
C VAL A 107 -6.93 -3.76 9.31
N SER A 108 -7.30 -3.16 10.44
CA SER A 108 -8.31 -2.10 10.49
C SER A 108 -7.93 -0.86 9.68
N LEU A 109 -6.66 -0.43 9.74
CA LEU A 109 -6.16 0.71 8.96
C LEU A 109 -6.06 0.40 7.46
N ARG A 110 -5.71 -0.84 7.12
CA ARG A 110 -5.54 -1.23 5.72
C ARG A 110 -6.85 -1.48 5.01
N TYR A 111 -7.81 -2.12 5.69
CA TYR A 111 -9.05 -2.62 5.09
C TYR A 111 -10.32 -1.96 5.66
N GLY A 112 -10.26 -1.35 6.84
CA GLY A 112 -11.42 -0.87 7.58
C GLY A 112 -11.77 0.62 7.39
N GLY A 113 -10.98 1.40 6.64
CA GLY A 113 -11.28 2.83 6.41
C GLY A 113 -11.33 3.71 7.66
N LEU A 114 -10.66 3.32 8.73
CA LEU A 114 -10.71 4.00 10.04
C LEU A 114 -9.98 5.35 10.08
N PRO A 115 -10.35 6.26 11.03
CA PRO A 115 -9.79 7.61 11.16
C PRO A 115 -8.31 7.63 11.57
N ASP A 116 -7.67 8.80 11.40
CA ASP A 116 -6.21 9.04 11.47
C ASP A 116 -5.55 8.78 12.84
N ASP A 117 -6.30 8.89 13.92
CA ASP A 117 -5.81 8.66 15.29
C ASP A 117 -5.30 7.22 15.51
N ARG A 118 -5.83 6.26 14.76
CA ARG A 118 -5.41 4.86 14.79
C ARG A 118 -4.00 4.60 14.24
N LEU A 119 -3.52 5.44 13.34
CA LEU A 119 -2.14 5.32 12.84
C LEU A 119 -1.12 5.65 13.94
N ASP A 120 -1.41 6.67 14.75
CA ASP A 120 -0.56 7.01 15.90
C ASP A 120 -0.64 5.95 17.01
N GLU A 121 -1.79 5.30 17.16
CA GLU A 121 -1.95 4.16 18.06
C GLU A 121 -1.07 2.97 17.60
N LEU A 122 -1.14 2.62 16.32
CA LEU A 122 -0.27 1.59 15.72
C LEU A 122 1.21 1.93 15.91
N LYS A 123 1.60 3.19 15.67
CA LYS A 123 2.97 3.67 15.84
C LYS A 123 3.46 3.54 17.28
N ARG A 124 2.61 3.88 18.26
CA ARG A 124 2.91 3.71 19.70
C ARG A 124 3.06 2.23 20.05
N ALA A 125 2.13 1.38 19.61
CA ALA A 125 2.16 -0.05 19.86
C ALA A 125 3.41 -0.71 19.27
N VAL A 126 3.76 -0.41 18.02
CA VAL A 126 4.97 -0.93 17.38
C VAL A 126 6.24 -0.42 18.06
N ARG A 127 6.29 0.84 18.53
CA ARG A 127 7.45 1.37 19.26
C ARG A 127 7.63 0.68 20.62
N ALA A 128 6.54 0.46 21.32
CA ALA A 128 6.54 -0.22 22.64
C ALA A 128 6.85 -1.72 22.52
N PHE A 129 6.60 -2.31 21.36
CA PHE A 129 6.82 -3.73 21.13
C PHE A 129 8.32 -4.07 21.18
N ARG A 130 8.73 -4.78 22.22
CA ARG A 130 10.09 -5.29 22.41
C ARG A 130 10.03 -6.80 22.61
N PRO A 131 10.25 -7.58 21.54
CA PRO A 131 10.36 -9.03 21.69
C PRO A 131 11.62 -9.34 22.49
N GLY A 132 11.46 -9.63 23.79
CA GLY A 132 12.55 -10.11 24.62
C GLY A 132 13.09 -11.41 24.04
N HIS A 133 14.40 -11.64 24.17
CA HIS A 133 14.98 -12.94 23.85
C HIS A 133 14.26 -13.99 24.68
N ALA A 134 13.77 -15.06 24.05
CA ALA A 134 13.17 -16.17 24.78
C ALA A 134 14.14 -16.63 25.85
N LYS A 135 13.77 -16.44 27.11
CA LYS A 135 14.51 -17.05 28.22
C LYS A 135 14.49 -18.56 27.95
N ARG A 136 15.59 -19.12 27.47
CA ARG A 136 15.73 -20.57 27.30
C ARG A 136 15.29 -21.19 28.62
N ARG A 137 14.10 -21.81 28.63
CA ARG A 137 13.76 -22.71 29.75
C ARG A 137 14.83 -23.79 29.78
N HIS A 138 15.70 -23.68 30.75
CA HIS A 138 16.62 -24.76 31.07
C HIS A 138 15.75 -26.00 31.37
N PRO A 139 15.93 -27.13 30.67
CA PRO A 139 15.22 -28.35 31.06
C PRO A 139 15.65 -28.68 32.47
N GLU A 140 14.68 -28.65 33.37
CA GLU A 140 14.85 -29.07 34.77
C GLU A 140 15.33 -30.51 34.77
N LYS A 141 16.57 -30.69 35.17
CA LYS A 141 17.24 -31.98 35.28
C LYS A 141 16.55 -32.75 36.40
N LYS A 142 15.57 -33.62 36.05
CA LYS A 142 15.03 -34.59 37.02
C LYS A 142 16.19 -35.44 37.53
N ARG A 143 16.44 -35.32 38.84
CA ARG A 143 17.17 -36.31 39.62
C ARG A 143 16.30 -37.53 39.92
#